data_ac2dfbd28a9117b33e20e5299365d9eb
#
_entry.id   ac2dfbd28a9117b33e20e5299365d9eb
#
_cell.length_a   1.000
_cell.length_b   1.000
_cell.length_c   1.000
_cell.angle_alpha   90.00
_cell.angle_beta   90.00
_cell.angle_gamma   90.00
#
_symmetry.space_group_name_H-M   'P 1'
#
loop_
_entity.id
_entity.type
_entity.pdbx_description
1 polymer ?
#
loop_
_entity_poly.entity_id
_entity_poly.type
_entity_poly.pdbx_seq_one_letter_code
_entity_poly.pdbx_strand_id
1 'polypeptide(L)'
;MTKALFLGPRAKVDLARIRASQLADSCKSWAADHPVALHRRVLDYGWYEWYTENQSTVPGADLSVLAGEVLYNLRSALDQAAWALIVANGGTPSPRSTYFPIARKPVAWPSMRGKYLKGASESAINMIERWQPVTLNPEHPDRNALALIDELGLIDKHRLLYTSASTLGDVAISLVGESEVSAGRLLEQVERRIDDYLPFTEEQWILRARVIHDDGTRTVDLSFPLDVNVHKIDAVVTFHAPTSDGGRISVVGETFGRMVDHVEAILDDLEPIVAS
;
A
#
# COMPACT_ATOMS: atom_id res chain seq x y z
N MET A 1 -11.80 -16.36 -32.64
CA MET A 1 -12.11 -14.92 -32.46
C MET A 1 -12.03 -14.49 -31.00
N THR A 2 -12.33 -15.33 -30.06
CA THR A 2 -12.51 -15.04 -28.63
C THR A 2 -11.21 -14.61 -27.89
N LYS A 3 -10.06 -15.26 -28.12
CA LYS A 3 -8.77 -14.83 -27.52
C LYS A 3 -8.36 -13.39 -27.88
N ALA A 4 -8.81 -12.86 -29.02
CA ALA A 4 -8.50 -11.50 -29.46
C ALA A 4 -9.15 -10.43 -28.57
N LEU A 5 -10.25 -10.74 -27.87
CA LEU A 5 -10.96 -9.77 -27.02
C LEU A 5 -10.19 -9.43 -25.72
N PHE A 6 -9.32 -10.34 -25.24
CA PHE A 6 -8.51 -10.11 -24.05
C PHE A 6 -7.09 -9.61 -24.34
N LEU A 7 -6.70 -9.45 -25.60
CA LEU A 7 -5.37 -8.89 -25.95
C LEU A 7 -5.19 -7.47 -25.40
N GLY A 8 -6.22 -6.63 -25.47
CA GLY A 8 -6.17 -5.28 -24.92
C GLY A 8 -6.01 -5.25 -23.39
N PRO A 9 -6.91 -5.92 -22.63
CA PRO A 9 -6.76 -6.06 -21.17
C PRO A 9 -5.38 -6.58 -20.76
N ARG A 10 -4.87 -7.64 -21.38
CA ARG A 10 -3.56 -8.22 -21.09
C ARG A 10 -2.42 -7.23 -21.37
N ALA A 11 -2.41 -6.58 -22.52
CA ALA A 11 -1.39 -5.57 -22.85
C ALA A 11 -1.38 -4.42 -21.85
N LYS A 12 -2.53 -4.05 -21.30
CA LYS A 12 -2.65 -3.04 -20.25
C LYS A 12 -2.04 -3.51 -18.93
N VAL A 13 -2.27 -4.76 -18.52
CA VAL A 13 -1.64 -5.33 -17.31
C VAL A 13 -0.13 -5.45 -17.49
N ASP A 14 0.34 -5.90 -18.67
CA ASP A 14 1.78 -5.98 -18.97
C ASP A 14 2.45 -4.61 -18.84
N LEU A 15 1.83 -3.56 -19.38
CA LEU A 15 2.35 -2.20 -19.25
C LEU A 15 2.32 -1.72 -17.79
N ALA A 16 1.23 -2.01 -17.05
CA ALA A 16 1.14 -1.69 -15.63
C ALA A 16 2.26 -2.39 -14.83
N ARG A 17 2.60 -3.62 -15.15
CA ARG A 17 3.68 -4.39 -14.51
C ARG A 17 5.05 -3.73 -14.74
N ILE A 18 5.32 -3.31 -15.98
CA ILE A 18 6.57 -2.59 -16.31
C ILE A 18 6.65 -1.29 -15.50
N ARG A 19 5.55 -0.52 -15.44
CA ARG A 19 5.51 0.74 -14.68
C ARG A 19 5.61 0.54 -13.18
N ALA A 20 4.98 -0.51 -12.63
CA ALA A 20 5.09 -0.85 -11.22
C ALA A 20 6.53 -1.26 -10.83
N SER A 21 7.23 -2.00 -11.69
CA SER A 21 8.66 -2.31 -11.48
C SER A 21 9.52 -1.03 -11.48
N GLN A 22 9.33 -0.16 -12.47
CA GLN A 22 10.04 1.12 -12.54
C GLN A 22 9.77 1.99 -11.29
N LEU A 23 8.52 2.04 -10.84
CA LEU A 23 8.14 2.75 -9.62
C LEU A 23 8.85 2.17 -8.40
N ALA A 24 8.84 0.84 -8.23
CA ALA A 24 9.50 0.17 -7.12
C ALA A 24 11.01 0.44 -7.10
N ASP A 25 11.68 0.37 -8.26
CA ASP A 25 13.11 0.65 -8.39
C ASP A 25 13.42 2.12 -8.08
N SER A 26 12.60 3.06 -8.58
CA SER A 26 12.75 4.48 -8.29
C SER A 26 12.51 4.80 -6.81
N CYS A 27 11.52 4.18 -6.17
CA CYS A 27 11.30 4.31 -4.72
C CYS A 27 12.50 3.78 -3.91
N LYS A 28 13.08 2.63 -4.30
CA LYS A 28 14.27 2.08 -3.65
C LYS A 28 15.50 2.97 -3.82
N SER A 29 15.71 3.49 -5.04
CA SER A 29 16.80 4.43 -5.29
C SER A 29 16.64 5.69 -4.45
N TRP A 30 15.46 6.27 -4.43
CA TRP A 30 15.18 7.44 -3.62
C TRP A 30 15.46 7.18 -2.13
N ALA A 31 15.02 6.04 -1.61
CA ALA A 31 15.24 5.66 -0.21
C ALA A 31 16.74 5.46 0.12
N ALA A 32 17.50 4.88 -0.81
CA ALA A 32 18.95 4.70 -0.65
C ALA A 32 19.71 6.04 -0.62
N ASP A 33 19.25 7.02 -1.42
CA ASP A 33 19.85 8.36 -1.47
C ASP A 33 19.41 9.24 -0.27
N HIS A 34 18.38 8.82 0.48
CA HIS A 34 17.81 9.55 1.62
C HIS A 34 17.72 8.64 2.86
N PRO A 35 18.87 8.16 3.39
CA PRO A 35 18.86 7.29 4.55
C PRO A 35 18.28 8.00 5.77
N VAL A 36 17.53 7.25 6.57
CA VAL A 36 16.96 7.77 7.82
C VAL A 36 18.06 7.82 8.88
N ALA A 37 18.36 9.01 9.38
CA ALA A 37 19.23 9.17 10.55
C ALA A 37 18.40 8.94 11.82
N LEU A 38 18.85 7.99 12.64
CA LEU A 38 18.27 7.73 13.94
C LEU A 38 19.13 8.37 15.02
N HIS A 39 18.52 9.21 15.82
CA HIS A 39 19.16 9.88 16.95
C HIS A 39 18.64 9.32 18.26
N ARG A 40 19.46 9.42 19.31
CA ARG A 40 19.10 8.99 20.65
C ARG A 40 19.20 10.17 21.61
N ARG A 41 18.20 10.30 22.48
CA ARG A 41 18.25 11.20 23.63
C ARG A 41 17.81 10.49 24.91
N VAL A 42 18.29 11.00 26.02
CA VAL A 42 17.88 10.54 27.35
C VAL A 42 16.78 11.46 27.85
N LEU A 43 15.71 10.87 28.32
CA LEU A 43 14.61 11.56 28.97
C LEU A 43 14.69 11.36 30.47
N ASP A 44 13.87 12.10 31.23
CA ASP A 44 13.77 11.94 32.68
C ASP A 44 13.37 10.52 33.10
N TYR A 45 13.75 10.14 34.31
CA TYR A 45 13.41 8.86 34.96
C TYR A 45 13.91 7.58 34.22
N GLY A 46 15.07 7.67 33.56
CA GLY A 46 15.72 6.50 32.93
C GLY A 46 15.11 6.06 31.62
N TRP A 47 14.34 6.92 30.97
CA TRP A 47 13.85 6.68 29.63
C TRP A 47 14.89 7.08 28.58
N TYR A 48 14.99 6.25 27.53
CA TYR A 48 15.72 6.54 26.31
C TYR A 48 14.70 6.67 25.19
N GLU A 49 14.91 7.67 24.35
CA GLU A 49 14.07 7.87 23.16
C GLU A 49 14.94 7.87 21.91
N TRP A 50 14.52 7.09 20.93
CA TRP A 50 15.09 7.13 19.59
C TRP A 50 14.12 7.85 18.67
N TYR A 51 14.64 8.82 17.97
CA TYR A 51 13.83 9.68 17.10
C TYR A 51 14.54 9.90 15.76
N THR A 52 13.75 10.25 14.76
CA THR A 52 14.24 10.68 13.45
C THR A 52 14.18 12.18 13.36
N GLU A 53 15.18 12.79 12.73
CA GLU A 53 15.10 14.19 12.37
C GLU A 53 14.16 14.41 11.19
N ASN A 54 13.67 15.65 11.08
CA ASN A 54 12.88 16.07 9.93
C ASN A 54 13.71 15.94 8.65
N GLN A 55 13.27 15.11 7.73
CA GLN A 55 13.82 15.09 6.37
C GLN A 55 13.02 16.08 5.52
N SER A 56 13.64 17.19 5.17
CA SER A 56 13.04 18.24 4.34
C SER A 56 12.82 17.82 2.88
N THR A 57 13.35 16.68 2.46
CA THR A 57 13.23 16.17 1.10
C THR A 57 11.98 15.33 0.93
N VAL A 58 11.10 15.78 0.05
CA VAL A 58 9.88 15.06 -0.35
C VAL A 58 10.19 14.30 -1.64
N PRO A 59 9.73 13.03 -1.79
CA PRO A 59 9.87 12.30 -3.05
C PRO A 59 9.31 13.11 -4.23
N GLY A 60 9.98 13.04 -5.36
CA GLY A 60 9.64 13.82 -6.54
C GLY A 60 8.27 13.51 -7.16
N ALA A 61 7.74 14.45 -7.93
CA ALA A 61 6.46 14.29 -8.63
C ALA A 61 6.50 13.18 -9.70
N ASP A 62 7.66 12.81 -10.18
CA ASP A 62 7.89 11.69 -11.11
C ASP A 62 7.39 10.35 -10.56
N LEU A 63 7.57 10.09 -9.26
CA LEU A 63 7.03 8.90 -8.60
C LEU A 63 5.49 8.90 -8.60
N SER A 64 4.87 10.05 -8.38
CA SER A 64 3.41 10.18 -8.46
C SER A 64 2.90 9.92 -9.87
N VAL A 65 3.61 10.42 -10.91
CA VAL A 65 3.25 10.15 -12.31
C VAL A 65 3.35 8.68 -12.64
N LEU A 66 4.44 8.00 -12.25
CA LEU A 66 4.56 6.54 -12.44
C LEU A 66 3.44 5.76 -11.75
N ALA A 67 3.09 6.14 -10.51
CA ALA A 67 1.98 5.52 -9.79
C ALA A 67 0.65 5.72 -10.53
N GLY A 68 0.39 6.92 -11.03
CA GLY A 68 -0.79 7.24 -11.85
C GLY A 68 -0.86 6.41 -13.13
N GLU A 69 0.27 6.20 -13.82
CA GLU A 69 0.33 5.34 -15.01
C GLU A 69 -0.01 3.88 -14.69
N VAL A 70 0.44 3.34 -13.54
CA VAL A 70 0.05 1.99 -13.09
C VAL A 70 -1.46 1.92 -12.89
N LEU A 71 -2.01 2.83 -12.10
CA LEU A 71 -3.45 2.87 -11.78
C LEU A 71 -4.32 3.00 -13.03
N TYR A 72 -3.94 3.91 -13.93
CA TYR A 72 -4.64 4.11 -15.20
C TYR A 72 -4.68 2.83 -16.05
N ASN A 73 -3.54 2.14 -16.19
CA ASN A 73 -3.47 0.94 -16.99
C ASN A 73 -4.27 -0.22 -16.36
N LEU A 74 -4.21 -0.39 -15.03
CA LEU A 74 -5.01 -1.39 -14.31
C LEU A 74 -6.51 -1.12 -14.44
N ARG A 75 -6.95 0.13 -14.25
CA ARG A 75 -8.35 0.50 -14.44
C ARG A 75 -8.82 0.27 -15.87
N SER A 76 -8.01 0.67 -16.85
CA SER A 76 -8.28 0.45 -18.27
C SER A 76 -8.37 -1.03 -18.64
N ALA A 77 -7.51 -1.89 -18.05
CA ALA A 77 -7.57 -3.34 -18.25
C ALA A 77 -8.91 -3.93 -17.78
N LEU A 78 -9.34 -3.55 -16.59
CA LEU A 78 -10.63 -3.98 -16.01
C LEU A 78 -11.81 -3.52 -16.85
N ASP A 79 -11.84 -2.26 -17.28
CA ASP A 79 -12.92 -1.70 -18.08
C ASP A 79 -12.99 -2.36 -19.47
N GLN A 80 -11.85 -2.65 -20.09
CA GLN A 80 -11.78 -3.39 -21.36
C GLN A 80 -12.20 -4.86 -21.18
N ALA A 81 -11.90 -5.50 -20.03
CA ALA A 81 -12.39 -6.84 -19.74
C ALA A 81 -13.92 -6.88 -19.63
N ALA A 82 -14.52 -5.90 -18.91
CA ALA A 82 -15.99 -5.78 -18.86
C ALA A 82 -16.61 -5.60 -20.24
N TRP A 83 -15.98 -4.79 -21.09
CA TRP A 83 -16.37 -4.63 -22.49
C TRP A 83 -16.32 -5.94 -23.28
N ALA A 84 -15.20 -6.68 -23.16
CA ALA A 84 -14.98 -7.95 -23.83
C ALA A 84 -16.03 -9.01 -23.45
N LEU A 85 -16.40 -9.09 -22.17
CA LEU A 85 -17.41 -10.01 -21.66
C LEU A 85 -18.81 -9.75 -22.26
N ILE A 86 -19.19 -8.48 -22.44
CA ILE A 86 -20.47 -8.10 -23.04
C ILE A 86 -20.47 -8.47 -24.54
N VAL A 87 -19.37 -8.14 -25.26
CA VAL A 87 -19.24 -8.50 -26.70
C VAL A 87 -19.28 -10.01 -26.91
N ALA A 88 -18.59 -10.78 -26.07
CA ALA A 88 -18.56 -12.23 -26.14
C ALA A 88 -19.95 -12.87 -25.97
N ASN A 89 -20.80 -12.26 -25.15
CA ASN A 89 -22.18 -12.70 -24.97
C ASN A 89 -23.15 -12.14 -26.03
N GLY A 90 -22.63 -11.55 -27.12
CA GLY A 90 -23.46 -10.98 -28.20
C GLY A 90 -24.11 -9.63 -27.84
N GLY A 91 -23.75 -9.03 -26.71
CA GLY A 91 -24.24 -7.72 -26.28
C GLY A 91 -23.55 -6.57 -27.00
N THR A 92 -24.12 -5.37 -26.86
CA THR A 92 -23.55 -4.12 -27.39
C THR A 92 -23.16 -3.22 -26.23
N PRO A 93 -21.86 -3.18 -25.85
CA PRO A 93 -21.41 -2.31 -24.78
C PRO A 93 -21.44 -0.84 -25.19
N SER A 94 -21.56 0.06 -24.21
CA SER A 94 -21.61 1.51 -24.40
C SER A 94 -20.39 2.18 -23.79
N PRO A 95 -19.66 3.04 -24.51
CA PRO A 95 -18.49 3.74 -23.97
C PRO A 95 -18.79 4.63 -22.76
N ARG A 96 -20.07 5.00 -22.57
CA ARG A 96 -20.48 5.90 -21.49
C ARG A 96 -21.01 5.17 -20.25
N SER A 97 -21.31 3.88 -20.35
CA SER A 97 -21.95 3.13 -19.27
C SER A 97 -21.36 1.74 -19.04
N THR A 98 -20.40 1.29 -19.85
CA THR A 98 -19.72 0.00 -19.63
C THR A 98 -18.42 0.25 -18.88
N TYR A 99 -18.36 -0.22 -17.63
CA TYR A 99 -17.21 -0.13 -16.76
C TYR A 99 -17.13 -1.39 -15.92
N PHE A 100 -15.95 -1.75 -15.45
CA PHE A 100 -15.81 -2.78 -14.44
C PHE A 100 -16.32 -2.24 -13.09
N PRO A 101 -17.39 -2.82 -12.51
CA PRO A 101 -17.95 -2.34 -11.25
C PRO A 101 -17.00 -2.64 -10.07
N ILE A 102 -16.89 -1.70 -9.15
CA ILE A 102 -16.13 -1.86 -7.90
C ILE A 102 -17.06 -1.45 -6.75
N ALA A 103 -17.66 -2.45 -6.10
CA ALA A 103 -18.61 -2.25 -5.02
C ALA A 103 -17.90 -2.27 -3.66
N ARG A 104 -17.92 -1.14 -2.96
CA ARG A 104 -17.41 -1.00 -1.57
C ARG A 104 -18.52 -1.18 -0.52
N LYS A 105 -19.78 -1.20 -0.95
CA LYS A 105 -20.96 -1.43 -0.09
C LYS A 105 -21.82 -2.50 -0.73
N PRO A 106 -22.32 -3.50 0.04
CA PRO A 106 -23.14 -4.59 -0.52
C PRO A 106 -24.38 -4.08 -1.28
N VAL A 107 -25.00 -3.01 -0.78
CA VAL A 107 -26.19 -2.40 -1.39
C VAL A 107 -25.92 -1.78 -2.78
N ALA A 108 -24.66 -1.50 -3.11
CA ALA A 108 -24.30 -0.90 -4.39
C ALA A 108 -24.24 -1.92 -5.53
N TRP A 109 -23.89 -3.17 -5.22
CA TRP A 109 -23.64 -4.22 -6.22
C TRP A 109 -24.82 -4.46 -7.18
N PRO A 110 -26.09 -4.66 -6.73
CA PRO A 110 -27.20 -4.90 -7.64
C PRO A 110 -27.41 -3.78 -8.66
N SER A 111 -27.26 -2.53 -8.23
CA SER A 111 -27.37 -1.37 -9.12
C SER A 111 -26.20 -1.29 -10.10
N MET A 112 -24.96 -1.51 -9.62
CA MET A 112 -23.75 -1.42 -10.44
C MET A 112 -23.72 -2.50 -11.52
N ARG A 113 -24.02 -3.78 -11.18
CA ARG A 113 -24.07 -4.87 -12.16
C ARG A 113 -25.08 -4.60 -13.25
N GLY A 114 -26.30 -4.16 -12.89
CA GLY A 114 -27.36 -3.86 -13.85
C GLY A 114 -27.03 -2.69 -14.78
N LYS A 115 -26.30 -1.71 -14.29
CA LYS A 115 -25.89 -0.52 -15.05
C LYS A 115 -24.68 -0.77 -15.94
N TYR A 116 -23.60 -1.35 -15.36
CA TYR A 116 -22.28 -1.38 -16.00
C TYR A 116 -22.01 -2.67 -16.79
N LEU A 117 -22.69 -3.79 -16.42
CA LEU A 117 -22.51 -5.10 -17.05
C LEU A 117 -23.74 -5.54 -17.86
N LYS A 118 -24.58 -4.59 -18.28
CA LYS A 118 -25.78 -4.91 -19.09
C LYS A 118 -25.37 -5.61 -20.37
N GLY A 119 -25.83 -6.86 -20.54
CA GLY A 119 -25.51 -7.71 -21.69
C GLY A 119 -24.36 -8.68 -21.48
N ALA A 120 -23.70 -8.68 -20.34
CA ALA A 120 -22.78 -9.75 -19.95
C ALA A 120 -23.56 -11.02 -19.56
N SER A 121 -22.91 -12.19 -19.65
CA SER A 121 -23.49 -13.46 -19.18
C SER A 121 -23.57 -13.53 -17.67
N GLU A 122 -24.51 -14.33 -17.12
CA GLU A 122 -24.61 -14.53 -15.68
C GLU A 122 -23.32 -15.16 -15.10
N SER A 123 -22.64 -16.03 -15.85
CA SER A 123 -21.35 -16.59 -15.43
C SER A 123 -20.27 -15.50 -15.26
N ALA A 124 -20.21 -14.55 -16.18
CA ALA A 124 -19.30 -13.41 -16.09
C ALA A 124 -19.65 -12.49 -14.90
N ILE A 125 -20.94 -12.18 -14.70
CA ILE A 125 -21.41 -11.35 -13.59
C ILE A 125 -21.07 -12.01 -12.25
N ASN A 126 -21.34 -13.31 -12.10
CA ASN A 126 -21.04 -14.06 -10.89
C ASN A 126 -19.53 -14.15 -10.61
N MET A 127 -18.70 -14.25 -11.66
CA MET A 127 -17.25 -14.23 -11.49
C MET A 127 -16.77 -12.85 -11.02
N ILE A 128 -17.25 -11.77 -11.63
CA ILE A 128 -16.93 -10.40 -11.20
C ILE A 128 -17.38 -10.15 -9.76
N GLU A 129 -18.55 -10.70 -9.34
CA GLU A 129 -19.06 -10.57 -7.97
C GLU A 129 -18.12 -11.20 -6.92
N ARG A 130 -17.48 -12.32 -7.23
CA ARG A 130 -16.50 -12.98 -6.36
C ARG A 130 -15.28 -12.08 -6.07
N TRP A 131 -14.90 -11.27 -7.05
CA TRP A 131 -13.76 -10.36 -6.95
C TRP A 131 -14.09 -9.01 -6.32
N GLN A 132 -15.37 -8.76 -5.97
CA GLN A 132 -15.73 -7.46 -5.39
C GLN A 132 -15.11 -7.26 -4.00
N PRO A 133 -14.69 -6.02 -3.68
CA PRO A 133 -14.18 -5.67 -2.36
C PRO A 133 -15.08 -6.13 -1.21
N VAL A 134 -16.39 -5.95 -1.35
CA VAL A 134 -17.40 -6.37 -0.36
C VAL A 134 -17.50 -7.88 -0.19
N THR A 135 -17.07 -8.66 -1.18
CA THR A 135 -17.08 -10.13 -1.13
C THR A 135 -15.77 -10.67 -0.56
N LEU A 136 -14.62 -10.13 -1.01
CA LEU A 136 -13.30 -10.61 -0.61
C LEU A 136 -12.87 -10.12 0.78
N ASN A 137 -13.26 -8.90 1.14
CA ASN A 137 -12.91 -8.30 2.42
C ASN A 137 -14.10 -7.51 3.00
N PRO A 138 -15.15 -8.21 3.47
CA PRO A 138 -16.39 -7.57 3.91
C PRO A 138 -16.20 -6.63 5.12
N GLU A 139 -15.22 -6.90 5.98
CA GLU A 139 -14.93 -6.07 7.16
C GLU A 139 -14.20 -4.77 6.78
N HIS A 140 -13.31 -4.83 5.78
CA HIS A 140 -12.50 -3.70 5.34
C HIS A 140 -12.45 -3.61 3.81
N PRO A 141 -13.58 -3.40 3.11
CA PRO A 141 -13.61 -3.39 1.65
C PRO A 141 -12.71 -2.33 1.02
N ASP A 142 -12.50 -1.21 1.69
CA ASP A 142 -11.63 -0.12 1.22
C ASP A 142 -10.12 -0.49 1.21
N ARG A 143 -9.74 -1.58 1.89
CA ARG A 143 -8.35 -2.10 1.87
C ARG A 143 -8.11 -3.11 0.75
N ASN A 144 -9.13 -3.44 -0.03
CA ASN A 144 -9.00 -4.34 -1.18
C ASN A 144 -8.28 -3.64 -2.34
N ALA A 145 -7.50 -4.39 -3.12
CA ALA A 145 -6.74 -3.85 -4.24
C ALA A 145 -7.62 -3.11 -5.28
N LEU A 146 -8.81 -3.64 -5.60
CA LEU A 146 -9.75 -2.95 -6.51
C LEU A 146 -10.22 -1.61 -5.95
N ALA A 147 -10.54 -1.55 -4.65
CA ALA A 147 -10.96 -0.31 -4.01
C ALA A 147 -9.85 0.73 -4.01
N LEU A 148 -8.60 0.30 -3.76
CA LEU A 148 -7.41 1.16 -3.81
C LEU A 148 -7.16 1.69 -5.24
N ILE A 149 -7.25 0.82 -6.26
CA ILE A 149 -7.10 1.23 -7.67
C ILE A 149 -8.15 2.29 -8.03
N ASP A 150 -9.40 2.11 -7.61
CA ASP A 150 -10.49 3.04 -7.91
C ASP A 150 -10.29 4.39 -7.20
N GLU A 151 -9.98 4.38 -5.91
CA GLU A 151 -9.80 5.59 -5.11
C GLU A 151 -8.57 6.40 -5.53
N LEU A 152 -7.41 5.74 -5.57
CA LEU A 152 -6.17 6.40 -5.96
C LEU A 152 -6.24 6.88 -7.41
N GLY A 153 -6.83 6.08 -8.32
CA GLY A 153 -7.01 6.46 -9.72
C GLY A 153 -7.99 7.62 -9.91
N LEU A 154 -9.01 7.76 -9.05
CA LEU A 154 -9.89 8.92 -9.06
C LEU A 154 -9.15 10.20 -8.66
N ILE A 155 -8.28 10.10 -7.65
CA ILE A 155 -7.48 11.24 -7.19
C ILE A 155 -6.48 11.64 -8.26
N ASP A 156 -5.76 10.67 -8.84
CA ASP A 156 -4.74 10.93 -9.86
C ASP A 156 -5.30 11.65 -11.10
N LYS A 157 -6.55 11.39 -11.47
CA LYS A 157 -7.23 12.12 -12.58
C LYS A 157 -7.37 13.62 -12.35
N HIS A 158 -7.37 14.09 -11.12
CA HIS A 158 -7.65 15.46 -10.75
C HIS A 158 -6.44 16.19 -10.15
N ARG A 159 -5.47 15.43 -9.60
CA ARG A 159 -4.26 15.96 -8.96
C ARG A 159 -3.23 14.84 -8.81
N LEU A 160 -1.97 15.20 -8.71
CA LEU A 160 -0.92 14.22 -8.36
C LEU A 160 -1.20 13.59 -6.99
N LEU A 161 -0.86 12.31 -6.86
CA LEU A 161 -0.85 11.64 -5.57
C LEU A 161 0.19 12.31 -4.68
N TYR A 162 -0.19 12.58 -3.44
CA TYR A 162 0.76 13.15 -2.48
C TYR A 162 1.74 12.06 -2.06
N THR A 163 3.03 12.34 -2.22
CA THR A 163 4.12 11.45 -1.79
C THR A 163 4.75 11.96 -0.50
N SER A 164 5.12 11.05 0.38
CA SER A 164 5.95 11.36 1.54
C SER A 164 6.97 10.27 1.78
N ALA A 165 8.05 10.62 2.46
CA ALA A 165 8.90 9.64 3.08
C ALA A 165 8.24 9.14 4.39
N SER A 166 8.30 7.85 4.62
CA SER A 166 7.85 7.21 5.86
C SER A 166 8.91 6.21 6.29
N THR A 167 8.90 5.81 7.55
CA THR A 167 9.72 4.69 8.01
C THR A 167 8.96 3.38 7.90
N LEU A 168 9.64 2.37 7.40
CA LEU A 168 9.23 0.97 7.54
C LEU A 168 10.42 0.23 8.16
N GLY A 169 10.22 -0.47 9.28
CA GLY A 169 11.29 -1.27 9.82
C GLY A 169 10.89 -2.01 11.10
N ASP A 170 11.51 -3.15 11.29
CA ASP A 170 11.55 -3.82 12.58
C ASP A 170 12.65 -3.18 13.42
N VAL A 171 12.25 -2.53 14.49
CA VAL A 171 13.18 -2.04 15.49
C VAL A 171 13.45 -3.16 16.47
N ALA A 172 14.60 -3.81 16.31
CA ALA A 172 15.10 -4.74 17.32
C ALA A 172 16.03 -3.99 18.28
N ILE A 173 15.79 -4.15 19.58
CA ILE A 173 16.68 -3.65 20.62
C ILE A 173 17.62 -4.81 20.95
N SER A 174 18.92 -4.63 20.73
CA SER A 174 19.95 -5.50 21.30
C SER A 174 20.85 -4.71 22.24
N LEU A 175 21.11 -5.29 23.40
CA LEU A 175 22.11 -4.75 24.32
C LEU A 175 23.50 -5.25 23.89
N VAL A 176 24.42 -4.35 23.62
CA VAL A 176 25.79 -4.72 23.28
C VAL A 176 26.59 -4.83 24.58
N GLY A 177 27.14 -6.03 24.82
CA GLY A 177 28.14 -6.22 25.86
C GLY A 177 27.97 -7.36 26.83
N GLU A 178 26.77 -7.93 27.01
CA GLU A 178 26.55 -9.10 27.88
C GLU A 178 25.43 -10.00 27.39
N SER A 179 25.49 -11.28 27.81
CA SER A 179 24.61 -12.35 27.32
C SER A 179 23.13 -11.98 27.24
N GLU A 180 22.41 -12.53 26.24
CA GLU A 180 20.96 -12.34 26.01
C GLU A 180 20.06 -12.50 27.26
N VAL A 181 20.54 -13.21 28.28
CA VAL A 181 19.84 -13.44 29.55
C VAL A 181 19.79 -12.16 30.41
N SER A 182 20.81 -11.30 30.32
CA SER A 182 20.86 -10.03 31.06
C SER A 182 20.00 -8.95 30.41
N ALA A 183 19.87 -8.97 29.09
CA ALA A 183 19.10 -7.99 28.32
C ALA A 183 17.59 -8.01 28.65
N GLY A 184 17.01 -9.19 28.87
CA GLY A 184 15.59 -9.33 29.18
C GLY A 184 15.18 -8.83 30.56
N ARG A 185 16.13 -8.67 31.48
CA ARG A 185 15.90 -8.16 32.85
C ARG A 185 16.06 -6.66 32.99
N LEU A 186 16.70 -6.02 32.02
CA LEU A 186 17.03 -4.58 32.07
C LEU A 186 15.97 -3.69 31.39
N LEU A 187 15.11 -4.26 30.55
CA LEU A 187 14.07 -3.49 29.85
C LEU A 187 12.72 -3.68 30.56
N GLU A 188 12.30 -2.70 31.32
CA GLU A 188 11.00 -2.74 32.01
C GLU A 188 9.85 -2.43 31.06
N GLN A 189 10.07 -1.50 30.16
CA GLN A 189 9.00 -1.00 29.31
C GLN A 189 9.55 -0.57 27.94
N VAL A 190 8.89 -1.00 26.88
CA VAL A 190 9.23 -0.62 25.50
C VAL A 190 7.97 -0.09 24.84
N GLU A 191 8.01 1.16 24.41
CA GLU A 191 6.95 1.79 23.63
C GLU A 191 7.41 1.94 22.19
N ARG A 192 6.60 1.46 21.25
CA ARG A 192 6.87 1.55 19.80
C ARG A 192 5.77 2.37 19.14
N ARG A 193 6.14 3.27 18.24
CA ARG A 193 5.23 4.08 17.44
C ARG A 193 5.21 3.67 15.97
N ILE A 194 5.50 2.39 15.68
CA ILE A 194 5.70 1.88 14.31
C ILE A 194 4.39 1.66 13.54
N ASP A 195 3.23 1.73 14.20
CA ASP A 195 1.94 1.35 13.58
C ASP A 195 1.39 2.34 12.56
N ASP A 196 1.95 3.55 12.47
CA ASP A 196 1.51 4.57 11.53
C ASP A 196 2.64 4.95 10.56
N TYR A 197 2.36 4.91 9.27
CA TYR A 197 3.20 5.53 8.23
C TYR A 197 3.21 7.05 8.45
N LEU A 198 4.10 7.52 9.33
CA LEU A 198 4.18 8.92 9.67
C LEU A 198 5.11 9.63 8.68
N PRO A 199 4.66 10.70 8.03
CA PRO A 199 5.52 11.50 7.17
C PRO A 199 6.63 12.16 8.00
N PHE A 200 7.87 12.16 7.50
CA PHE A 200 9.02 12.81 8.14
C PHE A 200 8.96 14.35 8.08
N THR A 201 7.83 14.94 8.37
CA THR A 201 7.68 16.40 8.33
C THR A 201 8.11 17.06 9.65
N GLU A 202 8.28 16.27 10.70
CA GLU A 202 8.67 16.75 12.03
C GLU A 202 9.55 15.70 12.72
N GLU A 203 10.31 16.11 13.75
CA GLU A 203 11.00 15.19 14.64
C GLU A 203 9.99 14.22 15.26
N GLN A 204 10.22 12.92 15.08
CA GLN A 204 9.30 11.92 15.60
C GLN A 204 10.05 10.83 16.36
N TRP A 205 9.58 10.54 17.56
CA TRP A 205 10.09 9.37 18.27
C TRP A 205 9.52 8.08 17.65
N ILE A 206 10.39 7.10 17.51
CA ILE A 206 10.04 5.79 16.96
C ILE A 206 9.97 4.75 18.05
N LEU A 207 10.88 4.86 19.00
CA LEU A 207 11.06 3.91 20.09
C LEU A 207 11.37 4.65 21.38
N ARG A 208 10.74 4.21 22.46
CA ARG A 208 11.12 4.57 23.82
C ARG A 208 11.35 3.30 24.61
N ALA A 209 12.42 3.28 25.37
CA ALA A 209 12.71 2.17 26.28
C ALA A 209 13.13 2.72 27.64
N ARG A 210 12.71 2.02 28.67
CA ARG A 210 13.11 2.32 30.05
C ARG A 210 14.00 1.22 30.57
N VAL A 211 15.14 1.61 31.11
CA VAL A 211 16.15 0.70 31.67
C VAL A 211 16.06 0.72 33.18
N ILE A 212 16.03 -0.45 33.79
CA ILE A 212 16.13 -0.64 35.24
C ILE A 212 17.35 -1.54 35.50
N HIS A 213 18.16 -1.17 36.49
CA HIS A 213 19.24 -2.04 36.96
C HIS A 213 18.71 -3.20 37.79
N ASP A 214 19.49 -4.30 37.86
CA ASP A 214 19.15 -5.54 38.62
C ASP A 214 18.88 -5.29 40.11
N ASP A 215 19.39 -4.20 40.68
CA ASP A 215 19.17 -3.78 42.08
C ASP A 215 17.90 -2.95 42.28
N GLY A 216 17.09 -2.76 41.23
CA GLY A 216 15.89 -1.94 41.28
C GLY A 216 16.14 -0.43 41.28
N THR A 217 17.40 0.01 41.18
CA THR A 217 17.71 1.43 41.06
C THR A 217 17.45 1.92 39.64
N ARG A 218 16.75 3.04 39.55
CA ARG A 218 16.54 3.76 38.28
C ARG A 218 17.71 4.69 38.08
N THR A 219 18.72 4.27 37.32
CA THR A 219 19.85 5.15 37.06
C THR A 219 19.82 5.69 35.66
N VAL A 220 20.09 6.98 35.54
CA VAL A 220 20.43 7.64 34.28
C VAL A 220 21.95 7.59 34.15
N ASP A 221 22.55 6.43 33.98
CA ASP A 221 23.96 6.32 33.70
C ASP A 221 24.19 6.39 32.20
N LEU A 222 24.65 7.56 31.74
CA LEU A 222 24.98 7.82 30.33
C LEU A 222 26.18 7.00 29.83
N SER A 223 26.91 6.35 30.74
CA SER A 223 28.06 5.51 30.40
C SER A 223 27.69 4.08 29.98
N PHE A 224 26.43 3.71 30.16
CA PHE A 224 25.96 2.40 29.73
C PHE A 224 25.79 2.36 28.20
N PRO A 225 26.57 1.55 27.47
CA PRO A 225 26.44 1.45 26.02
C PRO A 225 25.19 0.65 25.68
N LEU A 226 24.01 1.28 25.76
CA LEU A 226 22.83 0.78 25.09
C LEU A 226 23.02 1.04 23.60
N ASP A 227 23.74 0.15 22.94
CA ASP A 227 23.71 0.11 21.49
C ASP A 227 22.41 -0.56 21.10
N VAL A 228 21.51 0.26 20.63
CA VAL A 228 20.34 -0.24 19.91
C VAL A 228 20.80 -0.49 18.49
N ASN A 229 21.04 -1.77 18.18
CA ASN A 229 21.11 -2.18 16.79
C ASN A 229 19.71 -2.04 16.22
N VAL A 230 19.44 -0.90 15.64
CA VAL A 230 18.29 -0.76 14.77
C VAL A 230 18.64 -1.53 13.49
N HIS A 231 18.15 -2.76 13.41
CA HIS A 231 18.22 -3.49 12.16
C HIS A 231 17.32 -2.74 11.17
N LYS A 232 17.99 -1.91 10.36
CA LYS A 232 17.48 -1.33 9.14
C LYS A 232 16.10 -0.66 9.24
N ILE A 233 16.10 0.61 9.61
CA ILE A 233 14.97 1.48 9.27
C ILE A 233 15.18 1.89 7.82
N ASP A 234 14.39 1.30 6.94
CA ASP A 234 14.36 1.72 5.54
C ASP A 234 13.40 2.92 5.40
N ALA A 235 13.87 3.97 4.75
CA ALA A 235 12.96 4.96 4.21
C ALA A 235 12.09 4.28 3.16
N VAL A 236 10.79 4.53 3.19
CA VAL A 236 9.88 4.06 2.16
C VAL A 236 9.11 5.24 1.60
N VAL A 237 8.89 5.23 0.29
CA VAL A 237 8.00 6.19 -0.34
C VAL A 237 6.56 5.73 -0.15
N THR A 238 5.75 6.60 0.45
CA THR A 238 4.35 6.36 0.69
C THR A 238 3.51 7.30 -0.16
N PHE A 239 2.49 6.76 -0.80
CA PHE A 239 1.51 7.48 -1.60
C PHE A 239 0.24 7.67 -0.78
N HIS A 240 -0.24 8.88 -0.69
CA HIS A 240 -1.37 9.24 0.14
C HIS A 240 -2.54 9.75 -0.67
N ALA A 241 -3.73 9.38 -0.22
CA ALA A 241 -4.99 9.90 -0.74
C ALA A 241 -5.94 10.19 0.43
N PRO A 242 -6.60 11.36 0.47
CA PRO A 242 -7.69 11.58 1.41
C PRO A 242 -8.90 10.75 0.99
N THR A 243 -9.57 10.16 1.95
CA THR A 243 -10.83 9.44 1.75
C THR A 243 -12.03 10.38 1.85
N SER A 244 -13.16 9.96 1.31
CA SER A 244 -14.42 10.76 1.32
C SER A 244 -15.00 10.99 2.72
N ASP A 245 -14.61 10.18 3.70
CA ASP A 245 -14.99 10.29 5.11
C ASP A 245 -14.03 11.14 5.95
N GLY A 246 -13.05 11.80 5.31
CA GLY A 246 -12.04 12.62 5.97
C GLY A 246 -10.84 11.85 6.49
N GLY A 247 -10.79 10.53 6.23
CA GLY A 247 -9.65 9.69 6.51
C GLY A 247 -8.52 9.84 5.49
N ARG A 248 -7.53 8.95 5.57
CA ARG A 248 -6.37 8.91 4.67
C ARG A 248 -6.06 7.47 4.29
N ILE A 249 -5.90 7.22 3.00
CA ILE A 249 -5.31 5.99 2.50
C ILE A 249 -3.82 6.24 2.30
N SER A 250 -3.00 5.29 2.76
CA SER A 250 -1.55 5.32 2.59
C SER A 250 -1.09 3.97 2.04
N VAL A 251 -0.37 3.98 0.94
CA VAL A 251 0.17 2.78 0.31
C VAL A 251 1.65 2.96 0.00
N VAL A 252 2.45 1.93 0.24
CA VAL A 252 3.87 1.92 -0.13
C VAL A 252 4.05 1.51 -1.58
N GLY A 253 5.20 1.90 -2.18
CA GLY A 253 5.48 1.64 -3.59
C GLY A 253 5.31 0.18 -4.01
N GLU A 254 5.64 -0.79 -3.16
CA GLU A 254 5.49 -2.23 -3.44
C GLU A 254 4.02 -2.68 -3.57
N THR A 255 3.08 -1.93 -3.02
CA THR A 255 1.65 -2.25 -3.11
C THR A 255 1.15 -2.21 -4.55
N PHE A 256 1.74 -1.37 -5.40
CA PHE A 256 1.37 -1.29 -6.82
C PHE A 256 1.64 -2.60 -7.57
N GLY A 257 2.73 -3.31 -7.26
CA GLY A 257 2.99 -4.65 -7.80
C GLY A 257 1.90 -5.65 -7.41
N ARG A 258 1.47 -5.65 -6.15
CA ARG A 258 0.36 -6.50 -5.67
C ARG A 258 -0.98 -6.16 -6.32
N MET A 259 -1.22 -4.89 -6.66
CA MET A 259 -2.41 -4.50 -7.43
C MET A 259 -2.37 -5.07 -8.85
N VAL A 260 -1.20 -5.09 -9.49
CA VAL A 260 -1.01 -5.71 -10.82
C VAL A 260 -1.34 -7.19 -10.76
N ASP A 261 -0.78 -7.93 -9.79
CA ASP A 261 -1.02 -9.37 -9.63
C ASP A 261 -2.51 -9.68 -9.37
N HIS A 262 -3.17 -8.82 -8.58
CA HIS A 262 -4.59 -8.96 -8.31
C HIS A 262 -5.45 -8.78 -9.58
N VAL A 263 -5.17 -7.78 -10.42
CA VAL A 263 -5.90 -7.57 -11.68
C VAL A 263 -5.59 -8.69 -12.68
N GLU A 264 -4.35 -9.18 -12.75
CA GLU A 264 -4.01 -10.32 -13.59
C GLU A 264 -4.81 -11.56 -13.21
N ALA A 265 -4.92 -11.89 -11.93
CA ALA A 265 -5.73 -13.01 -11.44
C ALA A 265 -7.21 -12.85 -11.80
N ILE A 266 -7.75 -11.64 -11.76
CA ILE A 266 -9.12 -11.36 -12.25
C ILE A 266 -9.25 -11.68 -13.75
N LEU A 267 -8.28 -11.26 -14.56
CA LEU A 267 -8.29 -11.55 -16.00
C LEU A 267 -8.15 -13.05 -16.29
N ASP A 268 -7.36 -13.78 -15.49
CA ASP A 268 -7.20 -15.24 -15.61
C ASP A 268 -8.52 -15.99 -15.38
N ASP A 269 -9.34 -15.51 -14.44
CA ASP A 269 -10.66 -16.09 -14.18
C ASP A 269 -11.73 -15.70 -15.23
N LEU A 270 -11.62 -14.50 -15.82
CA LEU A 270 -12.60 -13.96 -16.75
C LEU A 270 -12.36 -14.41 -18.21
N GLU A 271 -11.10 -14.56 -18.64
CA GLU A 271 -10.76 -14.91 -20.01
C GLU A 271 -11.35 -16.26 -20.48
N PRO A 272 -11.39 -17.34 -19.67
CA PRO A 272 -12.04 -18.60 -20.06
C PRO A 272 -13.53 -18.47 -20.35
N ILE A 273 -14.23 -17.53 -19.69
CA ILE A 273 -15.67 -17.31 -19.90
C ILE A 273 -15.96 -16.75 -21.31
N VAL A 274 -15.01 -15.99 -21.85
CA VAL A 274 -15.11 -15.45 -23.22
C VAL A 274 -14.84 -16.55 -24.28
N ALA A 275 -14.11 -17.60 -23.90
CA ALA A 275 -13.73 -18.69 -24.80
C ALA A 275 -14.79 -19.80 -24.90
N SER A 276 -15.72 -19.85 -23.92
CA SER A 276 -16.83 -20.81 -23.88
C SER A 276 -18.03 -20.32 -24.70
#